data_9d91f514cf0147b021b8fd5476545d19
#
_entry.id   9d91f514cf0147b021b8fd5476545d19
#
_cell.length_a   1.000
_cell.length_b   1.000
_cell.length_c   1.000
_cell.angle_alpha   90.00
_cell.angle_beta   90.00
_cell.angle_gamma   90.00
#
_symmetry.space_group_name_H-M   'P 1'
#
loop_
_entity.id
_entity.type
_entity.pdbx_description
1 polymer ?
#
loop_
_entity_poly.entity_id
_entity_poly.type
_entity_poly.pdbx_seq_one_letter_code
_entity_poly.pdbx_strand_id
1 'polypeptide(L)'
;DAGSKNVVELHGSVRRNHCIKCRGFYNEEEMIKYRGICPVCGGYIKPDVVLYEESLNDNVVDKAIYYISTCDVLIVGGTSLSVYPAASFIRYFKGKYLILINRDKTSYDDYASIVIHDSIGRVLESVINQKM
;
A
#
# COMPACT_ATOMS: atom_id res chain seq x y z
N ASP A 1 6.64 -0.07 11.30
CA ASP A 1 6.42 -0.54 12.67
C ASP A 1 6.50 -2.07 12.73
N ALA A 2 5.95 -2.77 11.75
CA ALA A 2 5.95 -4.25 11.69
C ALA A 2 7.31 -4.86 11.29
N GLY A 3 8.32 -4.05 10.96
CA GLY A 3 9.65 -4.52 10.58
C GLY A 3 9.80 -4.97 9.13
N SER A 4 8.81 -4.69 8.26
CA SER A 4 8.92 -4.97 6.83
C SER A 4 10.08 -4.21 6.20
N LYS A 5 10.94 -4.92 5.42
CA LYS A 5 12.15 -4.34 4.81
C LYS A 5 11.90 -3.78 3.41
N ASN A 6 11.07 -4.44 2.63
CA ASN A 6 10.75 -4.04 1.26
C ASN A 6 9.28 -3.62 1.20
N VAL A 7 9.03 -2.32 1.29
CA VAL A 7 7.70 -1.75 1.25
C VAL A 7 7.56 -0.85 0.04
N VAL A 8 6.44 -0.97 -0.67
CA VAL A 8 6.06 -0.10 -1.78
C VAL A 8 4.73 0.55 -1.40
N GLU A 9 4.76 1.83 -1.04
CA GLU A 9 3.60 2.58 -0.61
C GLU A 9 2.96 3.27 -1.82
N LEU A 10 2.03 2.57 -2.48
CA LEU A 10 1.42 3.01 -3.73
C LEU A 10 0.71 4.36 -3.60
N HIS A 11 0.09 4.60 -2.46
CA HIS A 11 -0.62 5.86 -2.18
C HIS A 11 0.16 6.78 -1.22
N GLY A 12 1.45 6.50 -1.00
CA GLY A 12 2.33 7.30 -0.16
C GLY A 12 2.12 7.11 1.33
N SER A 13 2.52 8.10 2.13
CA SER A 13 2.50 8.03 3.58
C SER A 13 2.28 9.40 4.22
N VAL A 14 1.46 9.45 5.27
CA VAL A 14 1.28 10.64 6.12
C VAL A 14 2.52 10.96 6.97
N ARG A 15 3.46 10.01 7.11
CA ARG A 15 4.70 10.19 7.88
C ARG A 15 5.77 10.98 7.13
N ARG A 16 5.60 11.19 5.82
CA ARG A 16 6.44 12.04 4.98
C ARG A 16 5.63 13.22 4.51
N ASN A 17 6.17 14.41 4.68
CA ASN A 17 5.46 15.65 4.34
C ASN A 17 6.43 16.62 3.67
N HIS A 18 5.95 17.39 2.72
CA HIS A 18 6.75 18.36 1.99
C HIS A 18 6.04 19.72 1.88
N CYS A 19 6.80 20.78 2.00
CA CYS A 19 6.30 22.10 1.68
C CYS A 19 6.06 22.22 0.17
N ILE A 20 4.85 22.62 -0.23
CA ILE A 20 4.49 22.76 -1.65
C ILE A 20 5.27 23.89 -2.35
N LYS A 21 5.80 24.88 -1.58
CA LYS A 21 6.51 26.05 -2.10
C LYS A 21 8.03 25.84 -2.18
N CYS A 22 8.67 25.46 -1.06
CA CYS A 22 10.14 25.32 -1.01
C CYS A 22 10.64 23.88 -1.04
N ARG A 23 9.75 22.89 -1.09
CA ARG A 23 10.07 21.46 -1.11
C ARG A 23 10.79 20.94 0.16
N GLY A 24 10.86 21.74 1.23
CA GLY A 24 11.41 21.29 2.50
C GLY A 24 10.66 20.06 3.02
N PHE A 25 11.41 19.08 3.52
CA PHE A 25 10.87 17.85 4.10
C PHE A 25 10.52 18.07 5.57
N TYR A 26 9.43 17.45 6.02
CA TYR A 26 8.95 17.47 7.40
C TYR A 26 8.41 16.09 7.77
N ASN A 27 8.79 15.59 8.94
CA ASN A 27 8.18 14.38 9.48
C ASN A 27 6.79 14.68 10.08
N GLU A 28 6.12 13.63 10.57
CA GLU A 28 4.76 13.75 11.14
C GLU A 28 4.72 14.71 12.35
N GLU A 29 5.69 14.61 13.26
CA GLU A 29 5.78 15.46 14.45
C GLU A 29 5.98 16.92 14.09
N GLU A 30 6.85 17.20 13.13
CA GLU A 30 7.12 18.54 12.62
C GLU A 30 5.89 19.13 11.92
N MET A 31 5.17 18.34 11.12
CA MET A 31 3.95 18.78 10.47
C MET A 31 2.89 19.19 11.50
N ILE A 32 2.71 18.41 12.57
CA ILE A 32 1.80 18.72 13.68
C ILE A 32 2.28 19.98 14.42
N LYS A 33 3.58 20.05 14.77
CA LYS A 33 4.19 21.18 15.46
C LYS A 33 4.00 22.51 14.71
N TYR A 34 4.19 22.49 13.41
CA TYR A 34 4.06 23.68 12.55
C TYR A 34 2.64 23.89 12.01
N ARG A 35 1.68 23.06 12.43
CA ARG A 35 0.26 23.15 12.02
C ARG A 35 0.08 23.22 10.49
N GLY A 36 0.91 22.49 9.76
CA GLY A 36 0.87 22.46 8.30
C GLY A 36 1.43 23.70 7.61
N ILE A 37 2.10 24.62 8.33
CA ILE A 37 2.72 25.84 7.77
C ILE A 37 4.23 25.69 7.82
N CYS A 38 4.89 25.86 6.69
CA CYS A 38 6.34 25.80 6.59
C CYS A 38 7.02 26.95 7.36
N PRO A 39 7.89 26.68 8.35
CA PRO A 39 8.55 27.71 9.13
C PRO A 39 9.60 28.50 8.32
N VAL A 40 10.03 27.98 7.16
CA VAL A 40 11.06 28.60 6.31
C VAL A 40 10.46 29.60 5.34
N CYS A 41 9.32 29.29 4.72
CA CYS A 41 8.80 30.12 3.63
C CYS A 41 7.31 30.47 3.75
N GLY A 42 6.65 30.06 4.83
CA GLY A 42 5.21 30.29 5.06
C GLY A 42 4.27 29.53 4.11
N GLY A 43 4.81 28.61 3.27
CA GLY A 43 3.99 27.77 2.40
C GLY A 43 3.29 26.64 3.16
N TYR A 44 2.29 26.01 2.55
CA TYR A 44 1.63 24.87 3.14
C TYR A 44 2.52 23.61 3.08
N ILE A 45 2.48 22.81 4.14
CA ILE A 45 3.07 21.47 4.19
C ILE A 45 1.97 20.48 3.81
N LYS A 46 2.19 19.69 2.75
CA LYS A 46 1.29 18.64 2.29
C LYS A 46 1.88 17.27 2.64
N PRO A 47 1.08 16.31 3.15
CA PRO A 47 1.52 14.93 3.28
C PRO A 47 1.82 14.31 1.92
N ASP A 48 2.78 13.40 1.90
CA ASP A 48 3.18 12.64 0.70
C ASP A 48 2.18 11.49 0.45
N VAL A 49 0.92 11.89 0.24
CA VAL A 49 -0.22 11.00 0.01
C VAL A 49 -0.86 11.38 -1.32
N VAL A 50 -1.16 10.36 -2.13
CA VAL A 50 -1.91 10.51 -3.37
C VAL A 50 -3.38 10.69 -3.04
N LEU A 51 -3.95 11.83 -3.39
CA LEU A 51 -5.36 12.16 -3.20
C LEU A 51 -6.19 11.74 -4.42
N TYR A 52 -7.52 11.83 -4.30
CA TYR A 52 -8.42 11.65 -5.43
C TYR A 52 -8.05 12.61 -6.57
N GLU A 53 -8.11 12.11 -7.81
CA GLU A 53 -7.74 12.83 -9.04
C GLU A 53 -6.21 13.10 -9.20
N GLU A 54 -5.38 12.72 -8.22
CA GLU A 54 -3.92 12.76 -8.38
C GLU A 54 -3.43 11.45 -9.01
N SER A 55 -2.46 11.55 -9.93
CA SER A 55 -1.82 10.39 -10.53
C SER A 55 -0.89 9.70 -9.52
N LEU A 56 -0.82 8.38 -9.59
CA LEU A 56 0.19 7.62 -8.88
C LEU A 56 1.59 7.95 -9.42
N ASN A 57 2.61 7.80 -8.59
CA ASN A 57 4.00 7.95 -9.01
C ASN A 57 4.42 6.75 -9.87
N ASP A 58 4.82 7.00 -11.13
CA ASP A 58 5.18 5.96 -12.10
C ASP A 58 6.28 5.03 -11.59
N ASN A 59 7.31 5.54 -10.93
CA ASN A 59 8.40 4.71 -10.38
C ASN A 59 7.89 3.76 -9.27
N VAL A 60 6.91 4.19 -8.49
CA VAL A 60 6.29 3.36 -7.44
C VAL A 60 5.40 2.30 -8.08
N VAL A 61 4.64 2.67 -9.11
CA VAL A 61 3.81 1.75 -9.90
C VAL A 61 4.67 0.69 -10.57
N ASP A 62 5.73 1.07 -11.27
CA ASP A 62 6.65 0.15 -11.96
C ASP A 62 7.29 -0.82 -10.98
N LYS A 63 7.71 -0.34 -9.81
CA LYS A 63 8.28 -1.19 -8.77
C LYS A 63 7.25 -2.18 -8.21
N ALA A 64 6.01 -1.75 -7.99
CA ALA A 64 4.92 -2.63 -7.54
C ALA A 64 4.62 -3.72 -8.58
N ILE A 65 4.47 -3.33 -9.85
CA ILE A 65 4.24 -4.27 -10.97
C ILE A 65 5.40 -5.24 -11.11
N TYR A 66 6.65 -4.78 -11.00
CA TYR A 66 7.82 -5.64 -11.04
C TYR A 66 7.76 -6.74 -9.97
N TYR A 67 7.52 -6.38 -8.70
CA TYR A 67 7.41 -7.38 -7.64
C TYR A 67 6.25 -8.34 -7.83
N ILE A 68 5.08 -7.85 -8.26
CA ILE A 68 3.91 -8.69 -8.52
C ILE A 68 4.17 -9.66 -9.68
N SER A 69 4.84 -9.20 -10.75
CA SER A 69 5.08 -10.02 -11.94
C SER A 69 6.19 -11.06 -11.78
N THR A 70 7.07 -10.89 -10.78
CA THR A 70 8.25 -11.74 -10.56
C THR A 70 8.15 -12.64 -9.34
N CYS A 71 7.13 -12.48 -8.48
CA CYS A 71 6.96 -13.34 -7.31
C CYS A 71 6.30 -14.67 -7.67
N ASP A 72 6.68 -15.73 -6.95
CA ASP A 72 6.07 -17.08 -7.09
C ASP A 72 4.71 -17.17 -6.38
N VAL A 73 4.56 -16.41 -5.30
CA VAL A 73 3.35 -16.38 -4.47
C VAL A 73 2.94 -14.94 -4.26
N LEU A 74 1.70 -14.62 -4.57
CA LEU A 74 1.08 -13.33 -4.28
C LEU A 74 -0.02 -13.51 -3.24
N ILE A 75 0.12 -12.85 -2.10
CA ILE A 75 -0.93 -12.78 -1.08
C ILE A 75 -1.60 -11.41 -1.18
N VAL A 76 -2.88 -11.39 -1.44
CA VAL A 76 -3.71 -10.18 -1.45
C VAL A 76 -4.65 -10.23 -0.25
N GLY A 77 -4.61 -9.21 0.58
CA GLY A 77 -5.39 -9.22 1.80
C GLY A 77 -5.96 -7.87 2.21
N GLY A 78 -7.14 -7.89 2.83
CA GLY A 78 -7.78 -6.71 3.40
C GLY A 78 -8.21 -5.66 2.36
N THR A 79 -8.53 -6.09 1.15
CA THR A 79 -8.97 -5.20 0.07
C THR A 79 -10.14 -5.78 -0.71
N SER A 80 -11.08 -4.91 -1.12
CA SER A 80 -12.20 -5.29 -1.99
C SER A 80 -11.77 -5.50 -3.45
N LEU A 81 -10.54 -5.12 -3.83
CA LEU A 81 -10.05 -5.08 -5.21
C LEU A 81 -10.95 -4.27 -6.17
N SER A 82 -11.56 -3.20 -5.65
CA SER A 82 -12.45 -2.30 -6.41
C SER A 82 -11.82 -0.92 -6.67
N VAL A 83 -10.73 -0.56 -6.00
CA VAL A 83 -10.07 0.73 -6.15
C VAL A 83 -9.02 0.68 -7.25
N TYR A 84 -9.26 1.38 -8.34
CA TYR A 84 -8.34 1.48 -9.47
C TYR A 84 -7.39 2.68 -9.31
N PRO A 85 -6.15 2.60 -9.86
CA PRO A 85 -5.61 1.53 -10.70
C PRO A 85 -5.05 0.32 -9.91
N ALA A 86 -4.90 0.40 -8.59
CA ALA A 86 -4.26 -0.63 -7.75
C ALA A 86 -4.90 -2.02 -7.92
N ALA A 87 -6.23 -2.09 -7.99
CA ALA A 87 -6.94 -3.35 -8.18
C ALA A 87 -6.56 -4.09 -9.47
N SER A 88 -6.14 -3.37 -10.52
CA SER A 88 -5.72 -3.97 -11.78
C SER A 88 -4.34 -4.63 -11.74
N PHE A 89 -3.51 -4.33 -10.73
CA PHE A 89 -2.13 -4.84 -10.66
C PHE A 89 -2.06 -6.34 -10.46
N ILE A 90 -3.08 -6.95 -9.88
CA ILE A 90 -3.20 -8.41 -9.76
C ILE A 90 -3.08 -9.13 -11.13
N ARG A 91 -3.46 -8.48 -12.22
CA ARG A 91 -3.39 -9.02 -13.58
C ARG A 91 -1.96 -9.22 -14.09
N TYR A 92 -0.99 -8.56 -13.48
CA TYR A 92 0.43 -8.72 -13.81
C TYR A 92 1.05 -9.95 -13.14
N PHE A 93 0.35 -10.57 -12.18
CA PHE A 93 0.85 -11.76 -11.51
C PHE A 93 0.99 -12.93 -12.48
N LYS A 94 2.16 -13.56 -12.47
CA LYS A 94 2.52 -14.70 -13.33
C LYS A 94 3.04 -15.88 -12.51
N GLY A 95 3.04 -15.76 -11.19
CA GLY A 95 3.54 -16.80 -10.30
C GLY A 95 2.60 -17.98 -10.15
N LYS A 96 2.94 -18.87 -9.22
CA LYS A 96 2.26 -20.16 -9.07
C LYS A 96 0.99 -20.10 -8.22
N TYR A 97 1.00 -19.30 -7.15
CA TYR A 97 -0.10 -19.26 -6.19
C TYR A 97 -0.57 -17.84 -5.93
N LEU A 98 -1.82 -17.56 -6.26
CA LEU A 98 -2.55 -16.39 -5.85
C LEU A 98 -3.42 -16.73 -4.64
N ILE A 99 -3.20 -16.06 -3.52
CA ILE A 99 -3.94 -16.27 -2.27
C ILE A 99 -4.71 -15.00 -1.94
N LEU A 100 -6.03 -15.09 -1.84
CA LEU A 100 -6.90 -13.99 -1.43
C LEU A 100 -7.37 -14.19 0.02
N ILE A 101 -7.16 -13.19 0.86
CA ILE A 101 -7.62 -13.18 2.26
C ILE A 101 -8.42 -11.89 2.46
N ASN A 102 -9.74 -11.99 2.38
CA ASN A 102 -10.64 -10.86 2.56
C ASN A 102 -11.95 -11.30 3.20
N ARG A 103 -12.59 -10.46 4.01
CA ARG A 103 -13.86 -10.83 4.66
C ARG A 103 -14.96 -11.05 3.65
N ASP A 104 -15.07 -10.16 2.68
CA ASP A 104 -16.10 -10.18 1.67
C ASP A 104 -15.57 -10.81 0.37
N LYS A 105 -16.49 -11.34 -0.44
CA LYS A 105 -16.19 -11.85 -1.77
C LYS A 105 -15.64 -10.72 -2.66
N THR A 106 -14.66 -11.06 -3.49
CA THR A 106 -14.06 -10.15 -4.48
C THR A 106 -14.31 -10.63 -5.90
N SER A 107 -14.15 -9.74 -6.88
CA SER A 107 -14.25 -10.10 -8.31
C SER A 107 -13.10 -11.02 -8.79
N TYR A 108 -12.11 -11.27 -7.95
CA TYR A 108 -10.94 -12.09 -8.28
C TYR A 108 -10.92 -13.43 -7.56
N ASP A 109 -11.95 -13.77 -6.79
CA ASP A 109 -12.02 -15.06 -6.07
C ASP A 109 -11.86 -16.25 -7.02
N ASP A 110 -12.51 -16.21 -8.18
CA ASP A 110 -12.48 -17.30 -9.16
C ASP A 110 -11.10 -17.46 -9.84
N TYR A 111 -10.22 -16.48 -9.72
CA TYR A 111 -8.85 -16.52 -10.27
C TYR A 111 -7.80 -16.96 -9.24
N ALA A 112 -8.17 -16.98 -7.96
CA ALA A 112 -7.23 -17.30 -6.90
C ALA A 112 -7.05 -18.82 -6.73
N SER A 113 -5.83 -19.22 -6.37
CA SER A 113 -5.53 -20.61 -6.00
C SER A 113 -6.10 -20.96 -4.63
N ILE A 114 -6.20 -19.98 -3.73
CA ILE A 114 -6.74 -20.13 -2.38
C ILE A 114 -7.52 -18.84 -2.05
N VAL A 115 -8.75 -19.01 -1.56
CA VAL A 115 -9.59 -17.92 -1.07
C VAL A 115 -9.97 -18.19 0.38
N ILE A 116 -9.77 -17.20 1.25
CA ILE A 116 -10.12 -17.28 2.67
C ILE A 116 -10.96 -16.05 3.03
N HIS A 117 -12.24 -16.29 3.34
CA HIS A 117 -13.16 -15.24 3.79
C HIS A 117 -13.07 -15.04 5.30
N ASP A 118 -12.01 -14.37 5.75
CA ASP A 118 -11.79 -14.01 7.16
C ASP A 118 -10.90 -12.76 7.27
N SER A 119 -10.67 -12.31 8.50
CA SER A 119 -9.73 -11.24 8.82
C SER A 119 -8.29 -11.69 8.52
N ILE A 120 -7.56 -10.90 7.72
CA ILE A 120 -6.16 -11.19 7.38
C ILE A 120 -5.27 -11.36 8.62
N GLY A 121 -5.49 -10.55 9.67
CA GLY A 121 -4.74 -10.66 10.92
C GLY A 121 -4.93 -12.01 11.57
N ARG A 122 -6.17 -12.49 11.70
CA ARG A 122 -6.50 -13.80 12.28
C ARG A 122 -5.88 -14.95 11.48
N VAL A 123 -6.00 -14.90 10.16
CA VAL A 123 -5.46 -15.93 9.28
C VAL A 123 -3.95 -16.02 9.40
N LEU A 124 -3.23 -14.90 9.31
CA LEU A 124 -1.78 -14.88 9.41
C LEU A 124 -1.29 -15.29 10.81
N GLU A 125 -1.97 -14.86 11.87
CA GLU A 125 -1.65 -15.26 13.24
C GLU A 125 -1.80 -16.78 13.44
N SER A 126 -2.87 -17.39 12.90
CA SER A 126 -3.08 -18.83 12.99
C SER A 126 -2.00 -19.62 12.29
N VAL A 127 -1.50 -19.14 11.14
CA VAL A 127 -0.41 -19.79 10.40
C VAL A 127 0.92 -19.70 11.15
N ILE A 128 1.20 -18.57 11.80
CA ILE A 128 2.44 -18.38 12.57
C ILE A 128 2.43 -19.27 13.82
N ASN A 129 1.30 -19.33 14.52
CA ASN A 129 1.16 -20.09 15.76
C ASN A 129 1.15 -21.62 15.57
N GLN A 130 0.88 -22.11 14.34
CA GLN A 130 0.96 -23.54 14.02
C GLN A 130 2.40 -24.07 13.87
N LYS A 131 3.42 -23.20 13.90
CA LYS A 131 4.83 -23.56 13.75
C LYS A 131 5.55 -23.84 15.10
N MET A 132 4.83 -23.82 16.20
CA MET A 132 5.31 -24.31 17.50
C MET A 132 4.67 -25.65 17.81
#